data_2aab3486c47ee92c682ecacf2a6256ce
#
_entry.id   2aab3486c47ee92c682ecacf2a6256ce
#
_cell.length_a   1.000
_cell.length_b   1.000
_cell.length_c   1.000
_cell.angle_alpha   90.00
_cell.angle_beta   90.00
_cell.angle_gamma   90.00
#
_symmetry.space_group_name_H-M   'P 1'
#
loop_
_entity.id
_entity.type
_entity.pdbx_description
1 polymer ?
#
loop_
_entity_poly.entity_id
_entity_poly.type
_entity_poly.pdbx_seq_one_letter_code
_entity_poly.pdbx_strand_id
1 'polypeptide(L)'
;CIEKPNITSPEDIDAPLSGNDTAILESLLKADENDAIVVFWGPKEDIPTAKDTITERCQMAFEGVPRETRRPLPNGTTLFERVLPGADRMYPDTDSAPIPLANDYIQRLSKNIPTDVAERYKQMKEWNIPADTHSYLLKKNLLPVIESLVNLGLTGRFAGTFLGHRLKFVEGQVPAHPDFSHSRIVDMFKFLAANKLDKSLAKLMLPVVYRHPNMDFESVLTSIGFKRRSKDELLAPVNY
;
A
#
# COMPACT_ATOMS: atom_id res chain seq x y z
N CYS A 1 -14.38 -18.80 30.57
CA CYS A 1 -13.32 -18.24 29.70
C CYS A 1 -13.25 -16.73 29.92
N ILE A 2 -12.02 -16.20 29.96
CA ILE A 2 -11.78 -14.77 30.03
C ILE A 2 -11.66 -14.26 28.60
N GLU A 3 -12.55 -13.34 28.21
CA GLU A 3 -12.62 -12.74 26.87
C GLU A 3 -12.72 -11.21 27.00
N LYS A 4 -12.52 -10.48 25.92
CA LYS A 4 -12.77 -9.03 25.95
C LYS A 4 -14.21 -8.74 26.42
N PRO A 5 -14.44 -7.75 27.30
CA PRO A 5 -13.48 -6.72 27.73
C PRO A 5 -12.60 -7.12 28.92
N ASN A 6 -12.62 -8.37 29.38
CA ASN A 6 -11.96 -8.81 30.61
C ASN A 6 -10.46 -9.15 30.43
N ILE A 7 -9.89 -8.85 29.28
CA ILE A 7 -8.46 -8.90 29.00
C ILE A 7 -8.08 -7.69 28.14
N THR A 8 -7.04 -6.98 28.50
CA THR A 8 -6.58 -5.77 27.83
C THR A 8 -5.09 -5.52 28.05
N SER A 9 -4.51 -4.70 27.21
CA SER A 9 -3.17 -4.12 27.41
C SER A 9 -3.29 -2.59 27.45
N PRO A 10 -2.40 -1.87 28.14
CA PRO A 10 -2.32 -0.41 28.05
C PRO A 10 -2.18 0.13 26.62
N GLU A 11 -1.65 -0.69 25.70
CA GLU A 11 -1.47 -0.36 24.30
C GLU A 11 -2.74 -0.56 23.44
N ASP A 12 -3.79 -1.18 23.98
CA ASP A 12 -5.05 -1.34 23.27
C ASP A 12 -5.72 0.03 23.09
N ILE A 13 -6.24 0.31 21.88
CA ILE A 13 -6.89 1.58 21.53
C ILE A 13 -8.06 1.89 22.46
N ASP A 14 -8.80 0.86 22.87
CA ASP A 14 -9.98 0.95 23.75
C ASP A 14 -9.68 0.45 25.18
N ALA A 15 -8.41 0.54 25.62
CA ALA A 15 -8.04 0.08 26.96
C ALA A 15 -8.86 0.82 28.03
N PRO A 16 -9.49 0.13 28.98
CA PRO A 16 -10.21 0.78 30.09
C PRO A 16 -9.26 1.32 31.16
N LEU A 17 -7.98 1.43 30.88
CA LEU A 17 -6.92 1.90 31.75
C LEU A 17 -6.58 3.35 31.44
N SER A 18 -6.51 4.19 32.47
CA SER A 18 -5.99 5.55 32.33
C SER A 18 -4.45 5.53 32.27
N GLY A 19 -3.84 6.61 31.74
CA GLY A 19 -2.38 6.75 31.78
C GLY A 19 -1.78 6.70 33.21
N ASN A 20 -2.55 7.10 34.21
CA ASN A 20 -2.14 7.01 35.61
C ASN A 20 -2.15 5.55 36.12
N ASP A 21 -3.15 4.75 35.72
CA ASP A 21 -3.22 3.34 36.05
C ASP A 21 -2.06 2.57 35.39
N THR A 22 -1.72 2.90 34.17
CA THR A 22 -0.56 2.33 33.46
C THR A 22 0.74 2.61 34.21
N ALA A 23 1.00 3.86 34.60
CA ALA A 23 2.20 4.22 35.34
C ALA A 23 2.30 3.50 36.72
N ILE A 24 1.17 3.29 37.40
CA ILE A 24 1.13 2.53 38.65
C ILE A 24 1.47 1.06 38.39
N LEU A 25 0.92 0.45 37.31
CA LEU A 25 1.19 -0.93 36.95
C LEU A 25 2.67 -1.14 36.57
N GLU A 26 3.24 -0.25 35.76
CA GLU A 26 4.66 -0.28 35.38
C GLU A 26 5.55 -0.23 36.62
N SER A 27 5.26 0.69 37.55
CA SER A 27 6.01 0.81 38.81
C SER A 27 5.87 -0.43 39.70
N LEU A 28 4.65 -0.97 39.82
CA LEU A 28 4.36 -2.15 40.64
C LEU A 28 5.06 -3.42 40.11
N LEU A 29 5.03 -3.60 38.80
CA LEU A 29 5.61 -4.75 38.11
C LEU A 29 7.11 -4.58 37.84
N LYS A 30 7.65 -3.38 38.00
CA LYS A 30 9.02 -2.98 37.60
C LYS A 30 9.23 -3.25 36.10
N ALA A 31 8.20 -2.97 35.30
CA ALA A 31 8.26 -3.12 33.86
C ALA A 31 9.12 -2.01 33.25
N ASP A 32 9.89 -2.34 32.23
CA ASP A 32 10.66 -1.39 31.42
C ASP A 32 9.97 -1.11 30.07
N GLU A 33 10.56 -0.26 29.26
CA GLU A 33 10.02 0.17 27.96
C GLU A 33 9.86 -0.95 26.93
N ASN A 34 10.48 -2.12 27.16
CA ASN A 34 10.40 -3.28 26.28
C ASN A 34 9.42 -4.35 26.81
N ASP A 35 8.85 -4.12 27.98
CA ASP A 35 7.92 -5.06 28.60
C ASP A 35 6.47 -4.77 28.18
N ALA A 36 5.74 -5.80 27.78
CA ALA A 36 4.30 -5.71 27.53
C ALA A 36 3.50 -6.10 28.78
N ILE A 37 2.54 -5.25 29.15
CA ILE A 37 1.67 -5.49 30.29
C ILE A 37 0.32 -6.03 29.80
N VAL A 38 -0.12 -7.15 30.34
CA VAL A 38 -1.44 -7.72 30.10
C VAL A 38 -2.24 -7.73 31.40
N VAL A 39 -3.40 -7.09 31.41
CA VAL A 39 -4.31 -7.04 32.54
C VAL A 39 -5.55 -7.86 32.20
N PHE A 40 -5.94 -8.74 33.07
CA PHE A 40 -7.19 -9.51 32.92
C PHE A 40 -7.85 -9.76 34.27
N TRP A 41 -9.15 -9.96 34.23
CA TRP A 41 -9.98 -10.20 35.43
C TRP A 41 -11.10 -11.17 35.08
N GLY A 42 -11.58 -11.86 36.11
CA GLY A 42 -12.62 -12.86 35.96
C GLY A 42 -12.89 -13.60 37.24
N PRO A 43 -13.67 -14.69 37.22
CA PRO A 43 -13.90 -15.56 38.36
C PRO A 43 -12.58 -16.07 38.96
N LYS A 44 -12.49 -16.11 40.28
CA LYS A 44 -11.25 -16.47 40.99
C LYS A 44 -10.70 -17.83 40.56
N GLU A 45 -11.60 -18.77 40.31
CA GLU A 45 -11.27 -20.14 39.86
C GLU A 45 -10.65 -20.16 38.44
N ASP A 46 -10.97 -19.21 37.58
CA ASP A 46 -10.47 -19.16 36.22
C ASP A 46 -9.11 -18.44 36.08
N ILE A 47 -8.72 -17.61 37.06
CA ILE A 47 -7.49 -16.82 37.03
C ILE A 47 -6.22 -17.67 36.82
N PRO A 48 -6.03 -18.80 37.54
CA PRO A 48 -4.83 -19.62 37.31
C PRO A 48 -4.76 -20.17 35.89
N THR A 49 -5.87 -20.70 35.38
CA THR A 49 -5.95 -21.24 34.01
C THR A 49 -5.71 -20.14 32.95
N ALA A 50 -6.27 -18.97 33.17
CA ALA A 50 -6.06 -17.83 32.26
C ALA A 50 -4.59 -17.39 32.25
N LYS A 51 -3.96 -17.28 33.42
CA LYS A 51 -2.54 -16.96 33.54
C LYS A 51 -1.67 -17.94 32.76
N ASP A 52 -1.88 -19.25 32.99
CA ASP A 52 -1.08 -20.31 32.36
C ASP A 52 -1.28 -20.26 30.81
N THR A 53 -2.51 -20.10 30.35
CA THR A 53 -2.83 -19.99 28.92
C THR A 53 -2.20 -18.76 28.28
N ILE A 54 -2.24 -17.60 28.94
CA ILE A 54 -1.59 -16.37 28.44
C ILE A 54 -0.08 -16.55 28.39
N THR A 55 0.52 -17.11 29.44
CA THR A 55 1.96 -17.37 29.52
C THR A 55 2.41 -18.30 28.39
N GLU A 56 1.71 -19.41 28.20
CA GLU A 56 1.98 -20.36 27.11
C GLU A 56 1.87 -19.68 25.74
N ARG A 57 0.83 -18.85 25.56
CA ARG A 57 0.64 -18.13 24.32
C ARG A 57 1.75 -17.12 24.01
N CYS A 58 2.24 -16.42 25.04
CA CYS A 58 3.38 -15.54 24.91
C CYS A 58 4.66 -16.31 24.57
N GLN A 59 4.90 -17.47 25.20
CA GLN A 59 6.04 -18.32 24.88
C GLN A 59 6.01 -18.82 23.43
N MET A 60 4.85 -19.25 22.94
CA MET A 60 4.69 -19.67 21.54
C MET A 60 5.06 -18.56 20.54
N ALA A 61 4.91 -17.28 20.91
CA ALA A 61 5.27 -16.16 20.04
C ALA A 61 6.79 -16.08 19.81
N PHE A 62 7.61 -16.53 20.74
CA PHE A 62 9.08 -16.63 20.58
C PHE A 62 9.50 -17.82 19.71
N GLU A 63 8.67 -18.86 19.63
CA GLU A 63 8.92 -20.02 18.76
C GLU A 63 8.55 -19.74 17.27
N GLY A 64 7.77 -18.70 17.03
CA GLY A 64 7.37 -18.27 15.71
C GLY A 64 5.86 -18.12 15.55
N VAL A 65 5.40 -18.10 14.30
CA VAL A 65 3.97 -17.95 13.99
C VAL A 65 3.23 -19.23 14.33
N PRO A 66 2.22 -19.19 15.21
CA PRO A 66 1.45 -20.36 15.58
C PRO A 66 0.74 -20.99 14.36
N ARG A 67 0.69 -22.32 14.34
CA ARG A 67 -0.04 -23.08 13.30
C ARG A 67 -1.54 -23.04 13.57
N GLU A 68 -2.15 -21.92 13.21
CA GLU A 68 -3.59 -21.72 13.41
C GLU A 68 -4.23 -20.96 12.26
N THR A 69 -5.52 -21.13 12.04
CA THR A 69 -6.29 -20.23 11.18
C THR A 69 -6.83 -19.08 12.00
N ARG A 70 -6.83 -17.90 11.42
CA ARG A 70 -7.35 -16.69 12.03
C ARG A 70 -8.32 -16.01 11.07
N ARG A 71 -9.45 -15.58 11.59
CA ARG A 71 -10.46 -14.84 10.84
C ARG A 71 -10.11 -13.35 10.85
N PRO A 72 -9.95 -12.69 9.70
CA PRO A 72 -9.70 -11.26 9.64
C PRO A 72 -10.94 -10.46 10.04
N LEU A 73 -10.73 -9.31 10.67
CA LEU A 73 -11.76 -8.36 11.03
C LEU A 73 -11.63 -7.07 10.21
N PRO A 74 -12.72 -6.29 10.04
CA PRO A 74 -12.70 -5.05 9.27
C PRO A 74 -11.70 -3.99 9.77
N ASN A 75 -11.37 -3.99 11.05
CA ASN A 75 -10.42 -3.09 11.70
C ASN A 75 -8.95 -3.47 11.48
N GLY A 76 -8.66 -4.51 10.67
CA GLY A 76 -7.30 -4.99 10.40
C GLY A 76 -6.74 -5.94 11.46
N THR A 77 -7.48 -6.24 12.52
CA THR A 77 -7.11 -7.26 13.51
C THR A 77 -7.60 -8.65 13.09
N THR A 78 -7.22 -9.68 13.83
CA THR A 78 -7.66 -11.05 13.55
C THR A 78 -8.13 -11.73 14.82
N LEU A 79 -9.07 -12.67 14.68
CA LEU A 79 -9.49 -13.58 15.75
C LEU A 79 -8.99 -14.99 15.47
N PHE A 80 -8.61 -15.69 16.54
CA PHE A 80 -8.35 -17.13 16.47
C PHE A 80 -9.60 -17.87 15.98
N GLU A 81 -9.43 -18.82 15.11
CA GLU A 81 -10.50 -19.63 14.56
C GLU A 81 -10.31 -21.11 14.94
N ARG A 82 -9.18 -21.69 14.59
CA ARG A 82 -8.83 -23.08 14.93
C ARG A 82 -7.33 -23.34 14.80
N VAL A 83 -6.84 -24.35 15.49
CA VAL A 83 -5.49 -24.88 15.29
C VAL A 83 -5.45 -25.66 13.98
N LEU A 84 -4.43 -25.42 13.16
CA LEU A 84 -4.19 -26.23 11.97
C LEU A 84 -3.86 -27.66 12.37
N PRO A 85 -4.47 -28.67 11.74
CA PRO A 85 -4.06 -30.04 11.96
C PRO A 85 -2.59 -30.21 11.60
N GLY A 86 -1.86 -30.96 12.41
CA GLY A 86 -0.47 -31.33 12.11
C GLY A 86 -0.36 -32.14 10.83
N ALA A 87 0.87 -32.31 10.35
CA ALA A 87 1.16 -33.07 9.13
C ALA A 87 0.52 -34.47 9.12
N ASP A 88 0.39 -35.06 10.30
CA ASP A 88 -0.20 -36.40 10.52
C ASP A 88 -1.72 -36.45 10.34
N ARG A 89 -2.39 -35.28 10.31
CA ARG A 89 -3.85 -35.17 10.13
C ARG A 89 -4.26 -34.58 8.80
N MET A 90 -3.29 -34.13 8.00
CA MET A 90 -3.53 -33.71 6.63
C MET A 90 -3.26 -34.92 5.74
N TYR A 91 -4.33 -35.54 5.23
CA TYR A 91 -4.18 -36.56 4.22
C TYR A 91 -3.53 -35.92 2.99
N PRO A 92 -2.45 -36.51 2.45
CA PRO A 92 -1.97 -36.10 1.14
C PRO A 92 -3.12 -36.28 0.14
N ASP A 93 -3.28 -35.34 -0.77
CA ASP A 93 -4.20 -35.48 -1.89
C ASP A 93 -3.71 -36.67 -2.76
N THR A 94 -4.34 -37.82 -2.55
CA THR A 94 -3.97 -39.07 -3.23
C THR A 94 -4.41 -39.10 -4.68
N ASP A 95 -5.29 -38.16 -5.08
CA ASP A 95 -5.86 -38.10 -6.42
C ASP A 95 -5.07 -37.14 -7.33
N SER A 96 -4.18 -36.36 -6.78
CA SER A 96 -3.34 -35.41 -7.53
C SER A 96 -1.88 -35.86 -7.55
N ALA A 97 -1.32 -36.00 -8.73
CA ALA A 97 0.11 -36.27 -8.87
C ALA A 97 0.94 -35.08 -8.33
N PRO A 98 2.08 -35.35 -7.65
CA PRO A 98 2.98 -34.28 -7.24
C PRO A 98 3.40 -33.42 -8.42
N ILE A 99 3.26 -32.10 -8.30
CA ILE A 99 3.74 -31.16 -9.31
C ILE A 99 5.20 -30.82 -8.98
N PRO A 100 6.18 -31.27 -9.78
CA PRO A 100 7.57 -30.96 -9.51
C PRO A 100 7.85 -29.49 -9.77
N LEU A 101 8.43 -28.81 -8.79
CA LEU A 101 8.93 -27.45 -8.94
C LEU A 101 10.37 -27.50 -9.43
N ALA A 102 10.56 -27.35 -10.74
CA ALA A 102 11.89 -27.35 -11.33
C ALA A 102 12.71 -26.13 -10.87
N ASN A 103 13.98 -26.33 -10.54
CA ASN A 103 14.85 -25.27 -10.04
C ASN A 103 15.02 -24.10 -11.03
N ASP A 104 15.04 -24.38 -12.33
CA ASP A 104 15.11 -23.36 -13.39
C ASP A 104 13.85 -22.48 -13.42
N TYR A 105 12.67 -23.07 -13.14
CA TYR A 105 11.42 -22.33 -13.00
C TYR A 105 11.47 -21.40 -11.79
N ILE A 106 11.91 -21.91 -10.62
CA ILE A 106 12.07 -21.11 -9.40
C ILE A 106 13.06 -19.97 -9.64
N GLN A 107 14.20 -20.22 -10.28
CA GLN A 107 15.19 -19.19 -10.60
C GLN A 107 14.65 -18.12 -11.56
N ARG A 108 13.84 -18.50 -12.54
CA ARG A 108 13.18 -17.52 -13.43
C ARG A 108 12.21 -16.64 -12.69
N LEU A 109 11.41 -17.20 -11.79
CA LEU A 109 10.49 -16.44 -10.95
C LEU A 109 11.24 -15.49 -10.03
N SER A 110 12.30 -15.97 -9.37
CA SER A 110 13.11 -15.17 -8.45
C SER A 110 13.73 -13.93 -9.10
N LYS A 111 14.10 -14.03 -10.39
CA LYS A 111 14.63 -12.88 -11.15
C LYS A 111 13.57 -11.83 -11.49
N ASN A 112 12.30 -12.21 -11.47
CA ASN A 112 11.17 -11.36 -11.86
C ASN A 112 10.28 -10.97 -10.65
N ILE A 113 10.74 -11.22 -9.44
CA ILE A 113 10.00 -10.80 -8.23
C ILE A 113 9.93 -9.27 -8.21
N PRO A 114 8.74 -8.68 -8.13
CA PRO A 114 8.59 -7.24 -7.99
C PRO A 114 9.24 -6.75 -6.68
N THR A 115 9.65 -5.51 -6.66
CA THR A 115 10.12 -4.86 -5.43
C THR A 115 9.08 -4.98 -4.32
N ASP A 116 9.53 -5.30 -3.11
CA ASP A 116 8.67 -5.47 -1.94
C ASP A 116 7.79 -4.23 -1.68
N VAL A 117 6.57 -4.46 -1.21
CA VAL A 117 5.61 -3.38 -0.93
C VAL A 117 6.12 -2.42 0.15
N ALA A 118 6.83 -2.93 1.15
CA ALA A 118 7.41 -2.09 2.20
C ALA A 118 8.51 -1.17 1.65
N GLU A 119 9.36 -1.68 0.75
CA GLU A 119 10.36 -0.85 0.05
C GLU A 119 9.68 0.20 -0.83
N ARG A 120 8.64 -0.17 -1.58
CA ARG A 120 7.84 0.76 -2.37
C ARG A 120 7.18 1.84 -1.51
N TYR A 121 6.68 1.48 -0.34
CA TYR A 121 6.10 2.45 0.59
C TYR A 121 7.16 3.43 1.13
N LYS A 122 8.36 2.94 1.46
CA LYS A 122 9.49 3.78 1.86
C LYS A 122 9.88 4.76 0.74
N GLN A 123 10.00 4.27 -0.47
CA GLN A 123 10.30 5.08 -1.65
C GLN A 123 9.28 6.21 -1.88
N MET A 124 7.98 5.92 -1.70
CA MET A 124 6.94 6.96 -1.79
C MET A 124 7.10 8.04 -0.73
N LYS A 125 7.49 7.69 0.50
CA LYS A 125 7.79 8.66 1.56
C LYS A 125 9.01 9.53 1.22
N GLU A 126 10.09 8.93 0.72
CA GLU A 126 11.29 9.64 0.28
C GLU A 126 10.99 10.63 -0.84
N TRP A 127 10.08 10.28 -1.73
CA TRP A 127 9.61 11.17 -2.79
C TRP A 127 8.57 12.20 -2.34
N ASN A 128 8.21 12.24 -1.06
CA ASN A 128 7.18 13.10 -0.50
C ASN A 128 5.83 13.01 -1.24
N ILE A 129 5.45 11.80 -1.65
CA ILE A 129 4.16 11.54 -2.29
C ILE A 129 3.06 11.61 -1.21
N PRO A 130 1.92 12.30 -1.47
CA PRO A 130 0.83 12.40 -0.52
C PRO A 130 0.29 11.03 -0.08
N ALA A 131 0.12 10.83 1.23
CA ALA A 131 -0.23 9.54 1.82
C ALA A 131 -1.60 8.99 1.35
N ASP A 132 -2.55 9.88 1.05
CA ASP A 132 -3.88 9.54 0.54
C ASP A 132 -3.85 8.86 -0.85
N THR A 133 -2.74 8.98 -1.58
CA THR A 133 -2.55 8.34 -2.89
C THR A 133 -1.86 6.98 -2.81
N HIS A 134 -1.18 6.65 -1.70
CA HIS A 134 -0.32 5.47 -1.58
C HIS A 134 -1.05 4.16 -1.92
N SER A 135 -2.21 3.94 -1.32
CA SER A 135 -3.01 2.73 -1.55
C SER A 135 -3.39 2.55 -3.02
N TYR A 136 -3.76 3.63 -3.71
CA TYR A 136 -4.10 3.59 -5.12
C TYR A 136 -2.87 3.28 -5.99
N LEU A 137 -1.76 3.98 -5.75
CA LEU A 137 -0.51 3.80 -6.50
C LEU A 137 0.04 2.38 -6.38
N LEU A 138 -0.02 1.79 -5.18
CA LEU A 138 0.38 0.41 -4.92
C LEU A 138 -0.56 -0.59 -5.61
N LYS A 139 -1.88 -0.44 -5.43
CA LYS A 139 -2.88 -1.34 -6.05
C LYS A 139 -2.79 -1.38 -7.57
N LYS A 140 -2.47 -0.25 -8.20
CA LYS A 140 -2.33 -0.13 -9.65
C LYS A 140 -0.91 -0.38 -10.15
N ASN A 141 0.04 -0.69 -9.25
CA ASN A 141 1.46 -0.86 -9.56
C ASN A 141 2.02 0.31 -10.40
N LEU A 142 1.78 1.55 -9.97
CA LEU A 142 2.17 2.74 -10.72
C LEU A 142 3.57 3.28 -10.36
N LEU A 143 4.26 2.68 -9.38
CA LEU A 143 5.59 3.14 -8.98
C LEU A 143 6.64 3.04 -10.10
N PRO A 144 6.67 2.00 -10.95
CA PRO A 144 7.57 1.98 -12.10
C PRO A 144 7.33 3.13 -13.10
N VAL A 145 6.07 3.58 -13.22
CA VAL A 145 5.72 4.75 -14.03
C VAL A 145 6.27 6.03 -13.38
N ILE A 146 6.12 6.17 -12.05
CA ILE A 146 6.70 7.29 -11.29
C ILE A 146 8.21 7.32 -11.46
N GLU A 147 8.90 6.18 -11.33
CA GLU A 147 10.36 6.07 -11.55
C GLU A 147 10.75 6.57 -12.94
N SER A 148 10.00 6.15 -13.97
CA SER A 148 10.24 6.61 -15.34
C SER A 148 10.07 8.13 -15.48
N LEU A 149 9.07 8.72 -14.81
CA LEU A 149 8.84 10.17 -14.82
C LEU A 149 9.92 10.93 -14.04
N VAL A 150 10.40 10.37 -12.93
CA VAL A 150 11.52 10.95 -12.15
C VAL A 150 12.81 10.93 -12.97
N ASN A 151 13.08 9.86 -13.71
CA ASN A 151 14.22 9.77 -14.62
C ASN A 151 14.13 10.77 -15.78
N LEU A 152 12.95 11.28 -16.12
CA LEU A 152 12.75 12.39 -17.05
C LEU A 152 12.94 13.79 -16.41
N GLY A 153 13.32 13.86 -15.13
CA GLY A 153 13.57 15.11 -14.41
C GLY A 153 12.36 15.69 -13.68
N LEU A 154 11.25 14.95 -13.58
CA LEU A 154 10.11 15.36 -12.76
C LEU A 154 10.36 15.00 -11.28
N THR A 155 9.81 15.80 -10.36
CA THR A 155 9.88 15.44 -8.95
C THR A 155 8.94 14.26 -8.64
N GLY A 156 9.35 13.34 -7.75
CA GLY A 156 8.52 12.21 -7.34
C GLY A 156 7.17 12.66 -6.75
N ARG A 157 7.16 13.77 -5.99
CA ARG A 157 5.92 14.38 -5.49
C ARG A 157 4.97 14.79 -6.62
N PHE A 158 5.48 15.44 -7.68
CA PHE A 158 4.64 15.82 -8.82
C PHE A 158 4.09 14.57 -9.53
N ALA A 159 4.95 13.61 -9.87
CA ALA A 159 4.56 12.39 -10.56
C ALA A 159 3.55 11.57 -9.76
N GLY A 160 3.80 11.38 -8.45
CA GLY A 160 2.88 10.68 -7.55
C GLY A 160 1.54 11.38 -7.40
N THR A 161 1.52 12.71 -7.25
CA THR A 161 0.27 13.50 -7.19
C THR A 161 -0.49 13.44 -8.52
N PHE A 162 0.23 13.53 -9.65
CA PHE A 162 -0.38 13.46 -10.97
C PHE A 162 -1.08 12.11 -11.21
N LEU A 163 -0.40 11.01 -10.91
CA LEU A 163 -0.98 9.67 -11.05
C LEU A 163 -2.04 9.39 -9.97
N GLY A 164 -1.73 9.72 -8.71
CA GLY A 164 -2.62 9.42 -7.58
C GLY A 164 -3.93 10.20 -7.57
N HIS A 165 -3.93 11.45 -8.04
CA HIS A 165 -5.12 12.29 -8.08
C HIS A 165 -5.67 12.45 -9.49
N ARG A 166 -4.83 12.90 -10.45
CA ARG A 166 -5.37 13.25 -11.77
C ARG A 166 -5.73 12.03 -12.61
N LEU A 167 -4.86 11.02 -12.66
CA LEU A 167 -5.19 9.78 -13.37
C LEU A 167 -6.39 9.09 -12.72
N LYS A 168 -6.38 8.95 -11.38
CA LYS A 168 -7.51 8.38 -10.63
C LYS A 168 -8.82 9.09 -10.91
N PHE A 169 -8.80 10.43 -11.00
CA PHE A 169 -9.98 11.21 -11.37
C PHE A 169 -10.46 10.88 -12.79
N VAL A 170 -9.55 10.82 -13.77
CA VAL A 170 -9.89 10.49 -15.15
C VAL A 170 -10.47 9.07 -15.27
N GLU A 171 -9.87 8.10 -14.57
CA GLU A 171 -10.39 6.72 -14.50
C GLU A 171 -11.83 6.65 -13.94
N GLY A 172 -12.17 7.54 -13.01
CA GLY A 172 -13.52 7.61 -12.45
C GLY A 172 -14.54 8.26 -13.38
N GLN A 173 -14.11 9.02 -14.40
CA GLN A 173 -14.99 9.76 -15.31
C GLN A 173 -15.16 9.05 -16.66
N VAL A 174 -14.19 8.28 -17.08
CA VAL A 174 -14.11 7.73 -18.43
C VAL A 174 -13.64 6.28 -18.37
N PRO A 175 -14.31 5.36 -19.06
CA PRO A 175 -13.80 4.00 -19.21
C PRO A 175 -12.47 4.00 -19.97
N ALA A 176 -11.55 3.14 -19.53
CA ALA A 176 -10.27 2.97 -20.20
C ALA A 176 -10.48 2.42 -21.62
N HIS A 177 -9.75 2.97 -22.58
CA HIS A 177 -9.63 2.31 -23.88
C HIS A 177 -8.83 1.00 -23.72
N PRO A 178 -9.21 -0.11 -24.38
CA PRO A 178 -8.50 -1.39 -24.26
C PRO A 178 -6.99 -1.31 -24.50
N ASP A 179 -6.57 -0.46 -25.44
CA ASP A 179 -5.16 -0.28 -25.79
C ASP A 179 -4.41 0.70 -24.87
N PHE A 180 -5.09 1.28 -23.86
CA PHE A 180 -4.41 2.21 -22.97
C PHE A 180 -3.42 1.50 -22.06
N SER A 181 -2.18 1.97 -22.11
CA SER A 181 -1.11 1.56 -21.19
C SER A 181 -0.57 2.78 -20.43
N HIS A 182 -0.19 2.58 -19.18
CA HIS A 182 0.42 3.64 -18.36
C HIS A 182 1.76 4.15 -18.94
N SER A 183 2.45 3.37 -19.77
CA SER A 183 3.62 3.83 -20.53
C SER A 183 3.31 5.04 -21.41
N ARG A 184 2.08 5.14 -21.91
CA ARG A 184 1.64 6.27 -22.74
C ARG A 184 1.69 7.60 -21.98
N ILE A 185 1.54 7.57 -20.65
CA ILE A 185 1.73 8.76 -19.80
C ILE A 185 3.20 9.19 -19.81
N VAL A 186 4.12 8.23 -19.74
CA VAL A 186 5.57 8.53 -19.83
C VAL A 186 5.90 9.15 -21.17
N ASP A 187 5.36 8.60 -22.26
CA ASP A 187 5.58 9.13 -23.61
C ASP A 187 5.00 10.54 -23.78
N MET A 188 3.85 10.82 -23.17
CA MET A 188 3.29 12.17 -23.12
C MET A 188 4.24 13.16 -22.45
N PHE A 189 4.84 12.81 -21.32
CA PHE A 189 5.81 13.69 -20.65
C PHE A 189 7.12 13.82 -21.44
N LYS A 190 7.60 12.75 -22.10
CA LYS A 190 8.73 12.83 -23.04
C LYS A 190 8.45 13.82 -24.16
N PHE A 191 7.26 13.73 -24.76
CA PHE A 191 6.84 14.64 -25.83
C PHE A 191 6.81 16.10 -25.33
N LEU A 192 6.23 16.36 -24.15
CA LEU A 192 6.20 17.69 -23.57
C LEU A 192 7.63 18.25 -23.34
N ALA A 193 8.53 17.44 -22.80
CA ALA A 193 9.91 17.83 -22.57
C ALA A 193 10.67 18.11 -23.88
N ALA A 194 10.55 17.21 -24.86
CA ALA A 194 11.20 17.35 -26.17
C ALA A 194 10.75 18.63 -26.90
N ASN A 195 9.49 19.00 -26.77
CA ASN A 195 8.89 20.18 -27.37
C ASN A 195 8.99 21.45 -26.52
N LYS A 196 9.68 21.39 -25.37
CA LYS A 196 9.81 22.50 -24.41
C LYS A 196 8.45 23.08 -23.98
N LEU A 197 7.45 22.20 -23.81
CA LEU A 197 6.12 22.55 -23.36
C LEU A 197 6.01 22.40 -21.86
N ASP A 198 5.12 23.22 -21.25
CA ASP A 198 4.93 23.16 -19.81
C ASP A 198 4.25 21.86 -19.39
N LYS A 199 4.75 21.24 -18.33
CA LYS A 199 4.22 19.97 -17.79
C LYS A 199 2.78 20.06 -17.29
N SER A 200 2.26 21.26 -17.02
CA SER A 200 0.86 21.44 -16.62
C SER A 200 -0.12 21.06 -17.73
N LEU A 201 0.28 21.11 -19.00
CA LEU A 201 -0.52 20.67 -20.14
C LEU A 201 -0.91 19.18 -20.03
N ALA A 202 -0.08 18.37 -19.37
CA ALA A 202 -0.40 16.96 -19.13
C ALA A 202 -1.77 16.76 -18.46
N LYS A 203 -2.21 17.71 -17.62
CA LYS A 203 -3.52 17.64 -16.96
C LYS A 203 -4.69 17.73 -17.96
N LEU A 204 -4.52 18.50 -19.01
CA LEU A 204 -5.52 18.67 -20.07
C LEU A 204 -5.42 17.55 -21.12
N MET A 205 -4.20 17.09 -21.41
CA MET A 205 -3.96 16.03 -22.39
C MET A 205 -4.41 14.66 -21.88
N LEU A 206 -4.27 14.38 -20.59
CA LEU A 206 -4.51 13.05 -20.01
C LEU A 206 -5.89 12.47 -20.34
N PRO A 207 -7.03 13.20 -20.22
CA PRO A 207 -8.35 12.65 -20.57
C PRO A 207 -8.47 12.25 -22.03
N VAL A 208 -7.81 12.98 -22.94
CA VAL A 208 -7.79 12.67 -24.38
C VAL A 208 -6.93 11.45 -24.65
N VAL A 209 -5.73 11.41 -24.09
CA VAL A 209 -4.80 10.26 -24.20
C VAL A 209 -5.41 9.00 -23.61
N TYR A 210 -6.19 9.12 -22.54
CA TYR A 210 -6.86 7.99 -21.90
C TYR A 210 -7.95 7.37 -22.78
N ARG A 211 -8.71 8.22 -23.51
CA ARG A 211 -9.75 7.79 -24.45
C ARG A 211 -9.18 7.33 -25.79
N HIS A 212 -8.10 7.98 -26.26
CA HIS A 212 -7.53 7.80 -27.58
C HIS A 212 -6.01 7.59 -27.47
N PRO A 213 -5.55 6.44 -26.92
CA PRO A 213 -4.13 6.21 -26.63
C PRO A 213 -3.29 6.15 -27.90
N ASN A 214 -3.88 5.84 -29.05
CA ASN A 214 -3.18 5.76 -30.34
C ASN A 214 -3.12 7.10 -31.09
N MET A 215 -3.77 8.16 -30.58
CA MET A 215 -3.71 9.51 -31.17
C MET A 215 -2.30 10.10 -30.94
N ASP A 216 -1.73 10.72 -31.96
CA ASP A 216 -0.48 11.43 -31.81
C ASP A 216 -0.62 12.67 -30.91
N PHE A 217 0.46 13.07 -30.26
CA PHE A 217 0.39 14.13 -29.24
C PHE A 217 0.17 15.55 -29.80
N GLU A 218 0.52 15.82 -31.06
CA GLU A 218 0.19 17.08 -31.70
C GLU A 218 -1.33 17.20 -31.95
N SER A 219 -1.96 16.12 -32.41
CA SER A 219 -3.41 16.04 -32.50
C SER A 219 -4.10 16.16 -31.15
N VAL A 220 -3.52 15.58 -30.08
CA VAL A 220 -4.01 15.76 -28.72
C VAL A 220 -3.94 17.23 -28.30
N LEU A 221 -2.81 17.94 -28.57
CA LEU A 221 -2.70 19.37 -28.30
C LEU A 221 -3.74 20.19 -29.05
N THR A 222 -3.97 19.86 -30.30
CA THR A 222 -4.98 20.53 -31.11
C THR A 222 -6.40 20.32 -30.54
N SER A 223 -6.70 19.09 -30.10
CA SER A 223 -8.02 18.75 -29.55
C SER A 223 -8.34 19.46 -28.23
N ILE A 224 -7.31 19.80 -27.42
CA ILE A 224 -7.48 20.59 -26.20
C ILE A 224 -7.42 22.11 -26.45
N GLY A 225 -7.36 22.55 -27.72
CA GLY A 225 -7.32 23.96 -28.11
C GLY A 225 -6.02 24.67 -27.79
N PHE A 226 -4.91 23.91 -27.60
CA PHE A 226 -3.61 24.50 -27.32
C PHE A 226 -3.07 25.18 -28.58
N LYS A 227 -2.66 26.45 -28.43
CA LYS A 227 -1.96 27.23 -29.47
C LYS A 227 -0.66 27.76 -28.89
N ARG A 228 0.44 27.54 -29.61
CA ARG A 228 1.70 28.23 -29.30
C ARG A 228 1.54 29.71 -29.69
N ARG A 229 1.70 30.58 -28.71
CA ARG A 229 1.73 32.03 -28.98
C ARG A 229 3.17 32.48 -29.09
N SER A 230 3.44 33.35 -30.05
CA SER A 230 4.77 34.02 -30.15
C SER A 230 4.94 35.01 -29.00
N LYS A 231 6.16 35.39 -28.72
CA LYS A 231 6.49 36.44 -27.71
C LYS A 231 5.77 37.74 -28.05
N ASP A 232 5.70 38.09 -29.31
CA ASP A 232 5.06 39.32 -29.80
C ASP A 232 3.54 39.27 -29.60
N GLU A 233 2.92 38.14 -29.83
CA GLU A 233 1.49 37.95 -29.56
C GLU A 233 1.15 38.00 -28.06
N LEU A 234 2.08 37.64 -27.16
CA LEU A 234 1.91 37.74 -25.72
C LEU A 234 2.13 39.18 -25.22
N LEU A 235 2.98 39.96 -25.89
CA LEU A 235 3.29 41.34 -25.51
C LEU A 235 2.33 42.36 -26.14
N ALA A 236 1.64 41.99 -27.21
CA ALA A 236 0.67 42.87 -27.87
C ALA A 236 -0.42 43.44 -26.96
N PRO A 237 -0.99 42.72 -25.98
CA PRO A 237 -1.96 43.27 -25.04
C PRO A 237 -1.36 44.16 -23.94
N VAL A 238 -0.03 44.20 -23.78
CA VAL A 238 0.66 44.89 -22.67
C VAL A 238 1.12 46.28 -23.08
N ASN A 239 1.08 46.58 -24.37
CA ASN A 239 1.38 47.93 -24.88
C ASN A 239 0.15 48.85 -24.79
N TYR A 240 -0.10 49.36 -23.57
CA TYR A 240 -0.90 50.53 -23.30
C TYR A 240 -0.07 51.53 -22.50
#